data_ab463c7af38350743c97b9d0becc754f
#
_entry.id   ab463c7af38350743c97b9d0becc754f
#
_cell.length_a   1.000
_cell.length_b   1.000
_cell.length_c   1.000
_cell.angle_alpha   90.00
_cell.angle_beta   90.00
_cell.angle_gamma   90.00
#
_symmetry.space_group_name_H-M   'P 1'
#
loop_
_entity.id
_entity.type
_entity.pdbx_description
1 polymer ?
#
loop_
_entity_poly.entity_id
_entity_poly.type
_entity_poly.pdbx_seq_one_letter_code
_entity_poly.pdbx_strand_id
1 'polypeptide(L)'
;MDMIRHHAHFYRDISDPVALLRDEVDTELSHFWPYVLGASDSATTAVTEDYSHLMAASQKLVAHDTLKMVIFGSGNKILDVGGGNGSFAIELVRKFTNVSVDIFDLPQVKSAAEAHLSANGFSERIGFQPGSFRDEPLPSGYDAITLIRVLYDHADSTVMALLQRVYDALPKGGKLIVSEPMSGGDRPHRAGDVY
;
A
#
# COMPACT_ATOMS: atom_id res chain seq x y z
N MET A 1 -20.24 -1.17 1.91
CA MET A 1 -20.95 -1.80 0.76
C MET A 1 -19.98 -2.22 -0.33
N ASP A 2 -18.97 -1.41 -0.67
CA ASP A 2 -18.07 -1.67 -1.81
C ASP A 2 -17.16 -2.89 -1.60
N MET A 3 -16.69 -3.12 -0.38
CA MET A 3 -15.93 -4.33 -0.03
C MET A 3 -16.75 -5.62 -0.27
N ILE A 4 -18.05 -5.61 0.02
CA ILE A 4 -18.93 -6.77 -0.23
C ILE A 4 -19.09 -7.01 -1.73
N ARG A 5 -19.18 -5.96 -2.54
CA ARG A 5 -19.24 -6.08 -4.01
C ARG A 5 -17.94 -6.61 -4.58
N HIS A 6 -16.79 -6.14 -4.07
CA HIS A 6 -15.48 -6.63 -4.47
C HIS A 6 -15.33 -8.14 -4.18
N HIS A 7 -15.78 -8.62 -3.02
CA HIS A 7 -15.76 -10.05 -2.70
C HIS A 7 -16.59 -10.90 -3.68
N ALA A 8 -17.57 -10.32 -4.39
CA ALA A 8 -18.30 -11.05 -5.40
C ALA A 8 -17.41 -11.50 -6.59
N HIS A 9 -16.41 -10.72 -6.97
CA HIS A 9 -15.41 -11.10 -7.98
C HIS A 9 -14.52 -12.24 -7.47
N PHE A 10 -14.00 -12.10 -6.25
CA PHE A 10 -13.22 -13.15 -5.60
C PHE A 10 -13.99 -14.48 -5.52
N TYR A 11 -15.25 -14.47 -5.11
CA TYR A 11 -16.07 -15.70 -5.03
C TYR A 11 -16.32 -16.34 -6.39
N ARG A 12 -16.37 -15.57 -7.47
CA ARG A 12 -16.46 -16.14 -8.82
C ARG A 12 -15.15 -16.80 -9.23
N ASP A 13 -14.03 -16.18 -8.97
CA ASP A 13 -12.71 -16.71 -9.30
C ASP A 13 -12.42 -18.03 -8.58
N ILE A 14 -12.83 -18.17 -7.32
CA ILE A 14 -12.66 -19.41 -6.55
C ILE A 14 -13.79 -20.45 -6.76
N SER A 15 -14.76 -20.19 -7.64
CA SER A 15 -15.84 -21.16 -7.93
C SER A 15 -15.34 -22.46 -8.52
N ASP A 16 -14.21 -22.44 -9.25
CA ASP A 16 -13.45 -23.61 -9.66
C ASP A 16 -12.00 -23.50 -9.16
N PRO A 17 -11.73 -23.92 -7.92
CA PRO A 17 -10.41 -23.78 -7.31
C PRO A 17 -9.34 -24.66 -7.98
N VAL A 18 -9.73 -25.75 -8.68
CA VAL A 18 -8.79 -26.59 -9.37
C VAL A 18 -8.27 -25.91 -10.63
N ALA A 19 -9.15 -25.31 -11.42
CA ALA A 19 -8.78 -24.57 -12.61
C ALA A 19 -7.97 -23.31 -12.23
N LEU A 20 -8.35 -22.61 -11.16
CA LEU A 20 -7.62 -21.46 -10.63
C LEU A 20 -6.16 -21.85 -10.24
N LEU A 21 -5.99 -22.91 -9.46
CA LEU A 21 -4.66 -23.36 -9.03
C LEU A 21 -3.78 -23.91 -10.18
N ARG A 22 -4.38 -24.25 -11.32
CA ARG A 22 -3.68 -24.69 -12.53
C ARG A 22 -3.41 -23.56 -13.51
N ASP A 23 -3.82 -22.32 -13.16
CA ASP A 23 -3.72 -21.16 -14.06
C ASP A 23 -4.49 -21.37 -15.40
N GLU A 24 -5.63 -22.08 -15.32
CA GLU A 24 -6.48 -22.40 -16.47
C GLU A 24 -7.68 -21.43 -16.65
N VAL A 25 -7.83 -20.46 -15.73
CA VAL A 25 -8.92 -19.47 -15.76
C VAL A 25 -8.38 -18.04 -15.80
N ASP A 26 -9.03 -17.23 -16.60
CA ASP A 26 -8.84 -15.78 -16.58
C ASP A 26 -9.68 -15.19 -15.44
N THR A 27 -9.02 -14.68 -14.41
CA THR A 27 -9.69 -14.25 -13.18
C THR A 27 -10.25 -12.84 -13.29
N GLU A 28 -11.42 -12.58 -12.70
CA GLU A 28 -11.99 -11.23 -12.62
C GLU A 28 -11.08 -10.30 -11.81
N LEU A 29 -10.42 -10.83 -10.78
CA LEU A 29 -9.48 -10.04 -9.96
C LEU A 29 -8.22 -9.63 -10.72
N SER A 30 -7.72 -10.42 -11.67
CA SER A 30 -6.56 -10.03 -12.49
C SER A 30 -6.85 -8.78 -13.31
N HIS A 31 -8.09 -8.62 -13.80
CA HIS A 31 -8.52 -7.43 -14.52
C HIS A 31 -8.76 -6.23 -13.60
N PHE A 32 -9.11 -6.50 -12.34
CA PHE A 32 -9.28 -5.46 -11.33
C PHE A 32 -7.95 -4.92 -10.79
N TRP A 33 -6.88 -5.75 -10.82
CA TRP A 33 -5.55 -5.44 -10.29
C TRP A 33 -4.43 -5.50 -11.34
N PRO A 34 -4.59 -4.91 -12.52
CA PRO A 34 -3.65 -5.11 -13.61
C PRO A 34 -2.21 -4.68 -13.29
N TYR A 35 -2.03 -3.68 -12.43
CA TYR A 35 -0.70 -3.17 -12.05
C TYR A 35 0.01 -4.05 -11.02
N VAL A 36 -0.70 -4.82 -10.20
CA VAL A 36 -0.09 -5.78 -9.26
C VAL A 36 0.59 -6.91 -10.03
N LEU A 37 0.01 -7.33 -11.14
CA LEU A 37 0.52 -8.39 -12.02
C LEU A 37 1.52 -7.89 -13.08
N GLY A 38 1.84 -6.58 -13.09
CA GLY A 38 2.83 -6.01 -14.04
C GLY A 38 2.27 -5.60 -15.40
N ALA A 39 0.96 -5.67 -15.62
CA ALA A 39 0.31 -5.18 -16.84
C ALA A 39 0.04 -3.68 -16.73
N SER A 40 0.96 -2.84 -17.23
CA SER A 40 0.92 -1.38 -17.03
C SER A 40 -0.03 -0.60 -17.93
N ASP A 41 -0.59 -1.19 -19.00
CA ASP A 41 -1.19 -0.41 -20.09
C ASP A 41 -2.72 -0.53 -20.27
N SER A 42 -3.42 -1.33 -19.45
CA SER A 42 -4.83 -1.65 -19.73
C SER A 42 -5.86 -1.21 -18.68
N ALA A 43 -5.43 -0.59 -17.57
CA ALA A 43 -6.36 -0.13 -16.55
C ALA A 43 -7.16 1.10 -17.05
N THR A 44 -8.47 0.97 -17.22
CA THR A 44 -9.35 2.11 -17.46
C THR A 44 -9.44 2.97 -16.20
N THR A 45 -9.55 4.29 -16.37
CA THR A 45 -9.63 5.27 -15.27
C THR A 45 -10.73 4.90 -14.25
N ALA A 46 -11.86 4.38 -14.69
CA ALA A 46 -12.99 3.97 -13.83
C ALA A 46 -12.64 2.81 -12.89
N VAL A 47 -11.93 1.79 -13.37
CA VAL A 47 -11.49 0.64 -12.53
C VAL A 47 -10.50 1.11 -11.46
N THR A 48 -9.62 2.03 -11.82
CA THR A 48 -8.64 2.61 -10.90
C THR A 48 -9.31 3.45 -9.82
N GLU A 49 -10.37 4.18 -10.15
CA GLU A 49 -11.14 4.99 -9.18
C GLU A 49 -11.92 4.13 -8.19
N ASP A 50 -12.64 3.12 -8.64
CA ASP A 50 -13.40 2.18 -7.78
C ASP A 50 -12.47 1.44 -6.83
N TYR A 51 -11.31 1.00 -7.31
CA TYR A 51 -10.28 0.39 -6.49
C TYR A 51 -9.74 1.35 -5.43
N SER A 52 -9.41 2.58 -5.81
CA SER A 52 -8.88 3.58 -4.89
C SER A 52 -9.88 3.91 -3.78
N HIS A 53 -11.19 3.97 -4.08
CA HIS A 53 -12.25 4.16 -3.09
C HIS A 53 -12.35 2.97 -2.12
N LEU A 54 -12.28 1.76 -2.62
CA LEU A 54 -12.33 0.55 -1.81
C LEU A 54 -11.14 0.47 -0.83
N MET A 55 -9.94 0.70 -1.36
CA MET A 55 -8.72 0.71 -0.56
C MET A 55 -8.75 1.82 0.49
N ALA A 56 -9.18 3.02 0.14
CA ALA A 56 -9.29 4.14 1.06
C ALA A 56 -10.25 3.85 2.23
N ALA A 57 -11.37 3.17 1.99
CA ALA A 57 -12.34 2.83 3.03
C ALA A 57 -11.77 1.84 4.07
N SER A 58 -11.01 0.83 3.62
CA SER A 58 -10.37 -0.15 4.50
C SER A 58 -9.11 0.41 5.16
N GLN A 59 -8.41 1.34 4.49
CA GLN A 59 -7.16 1.92 4.95
C GLN A 59 -7.28 2.68 6.27
N LYS A 60 -8.44 3.31 6.54
CA LYS A 60 -8.66 4.03 7.80
C LYS A 60 -8.55 3.15 9.04
N LEU A 61 -9.06 1.92 8.99
CA LEU A 61 -8.95 0.97 10.10
C LEU A 61 -7.50 0.53 10.31
N VAL A 62 -6.82 0.16 9.23
CA VAL A 62 -5.39 -0.22 9.25
C VAL A 62 -4.53 0.93 9.77
N ALA A 63 -4.75 2.16 9.25
CA ALA A 63 -4.04 3.34 9.72
C ALA A 63 -4.25 3.59 11.22
N HIS A 64 -5.50 3.54 11.69
CA HIS A 64 -5.81 3.75 13.10
C HIS A 64 -5.07 2.76 14.00
N ASP A 65 -5.07 1.47 13.67
CA ASP A 65 -4.45 0.45 14.51
C ASP A 65 -2.92 0.49 14.40
N THR A 66 -2.36 0.65 13.21
CA THR A 66 -0.91 0.83 13.01
C THR A 66 -0.40 2.04 13.78
N LEU A 67 -1.08 3.17 13.64
CA LEU A 67 -0.64 4.42 14.27
C LEU A 67 -0.77 4.42 15.80
N LYS A 68 -1.58 3.53 16.40
CA LYS A 68 -1.58 3.34 17.87
C LYS A 68 -0.27 2.72 18.38
N MET A 69 0.38 1.91 17.56
CA MET A 69 1.56 1.12 17.94
C MET A 69 2.88 1.85 17.69
N VAL A 70 2.87 2.98 16.96
CA VAL A 70 4.09 3.69 16.56
C VAL A 70 4.19 5.06 17.23
N ILE A 71 5.42 5.51 17.42
CA ILE A 71 5.76 6.84 17.94
C ILE A 71 6.80 7.45 17.01
N PHE A 72 6.52 8.65 16.53
CA PHE A 72 7.46 9.48 15.77
C PHE A 72 7.91 10.66 16.60
N GLY A 73 9.19 11.03 16.46
CA GLY A 73 9.72 12.25 17.05
C GLY A 73 9.23 13.51 16.30
N SER A 74 9.26 14.65 17.01
CA SER A 74 8.97 15.93 16.37
C SER A 74 9.99 16.23 15.29
N GLY A 75 9.53 16.65 14.13
CA GLY A 75 10.37 16.94 12.96
C GLY A 75 10.78 15.73 12.13
N ASN A 76 10.34 14.50 12.49
CA ASN A 76 10.63 13.34 11.67
C ASN A 76 10.08 13.49 10.25
N LYS A 77 10.90 13.04 9.29
CA LYS A 77 10.54 12.87 7.88
C LYS A 77 10.26 11.39 7.62
N ILE A 78 9.14 11.11 6.99
CA ILE A 78 8.66 9.75 6.77
C ILE A 78 8.44 9.52 5.28
N LEU A 79 8.93 8.40 4.76
CA LEU A 79 8.66 7.96 3.40
C LEU A 79 7.60 6.86 3.44
N ASP A 80 6.46 7.10 2.82
CA ASP A 80 5.38 6.13 2.69
C ASP A 80 5.48 5.44 1.32
N VAL A 81 6.10 4.27 1.29
CA VAL A 81 6.37 3.53 0.05
C VAL A 81 5.15 2.71 -0.33
N GLY A 82 4.68 2.88 -1.57
CA GLY A 82 3.42 2.31 -2.03
C GLY A 82 2.21 2.99 -1.39
N GLY A 83 2.34 4.28 -1.01
CA GLY A 83 1.31 5.01 -0.26
C GLY A 83 0.04 5.36 -1.04
N GLY A 84 -0.02 5.04 -2.33
CA GLY A 84 -1.20 5.21 -3.16
C GLY A 84 -1.70 6.65 -3.18
N ASN A 85 -2.98 6.84 -2.96
CA ASN A 85 -3.61 8.17 -2.91
C ASN A 85 -3.30 8.97 -1.63
N GLY A 86 -2.44 8.47 -0.74
CA GLY A 86 -2.05 9.15 0.49
C GLY A 86 -3.02 9.02 1.66
N SER A 87 -3.96 8.08 1.62
CA SER A 87 -4.93 7.89 2.72
C SER A 87 -4.25 7.61 4.05
N PHE A 88 -3.20 6.76 4.07
CA PHE A 88 -2.42 6.50 5.28
C PHE A 88 -1.61 7.72 5.71
N ALA A 89 -0.94 8.38 4.78
CA ALA A 89 -0.15 9.59 5.02
C ALA A 89 -0.99 10.71 5.67
N ILE A 90 -2.25 10.89 5.22
CA ILE A 90 -3.20 11.84 5.82
C ILE A 90 -3.47 11.50 7.29
N GLU A 91 -3.80 10.25 7.61
CA GLU A 91 -4.06 9.84 9.00
C GLU A 91 -2.80 9.98 9.88
N LEU A 92 -1.62 9.70 9.30
CA LEU A 92 -0.34 9.89 9.98
C LEU A 92 -0.10 11.34 10.37
N VAL A 93 -0.24 12.29 9.43
CA VAL A 93 -0.02 13.72 9.72
C VAL A 93 -1.14 14.34 10.56
N ARG A 94 -2.36 13.77 10.55
CA ARG A 94 -3.42 14.14 11.49
C ARG A 94 -3.04 13.80 12.92
N LYS A 95 -2.50 12.60 13.14
CA LYS A 95 -2.10 12.15 14.47
C LYS A 95 -0.81 12.81 14.96
N PHE A 96 0.18 12.96 14.09
CA PHE A 96 1.48 13.51 14.43
C PHE A 96 1.65 14.87 13.74
N THR A 97 1.34 15.94 14.46
CA THR A 97 1.26 17.29 13.88
C THR A 97 2.61 17.86 13.42
N ASN A 98 3.72 17.35 13.98
CA ASN A 98 5.08 17.85 13.75
C ASN A 98 5.93 16.89 12.89
N VAL A 99 5.32 16.12 12.01
CA VAL A 99 6.01 15.27 11.03
C VAL A 99 5.68 15.72 9.61
N SER A 100 6.56 15.42 8.67
CA SER A 100 6.30 15.52 7.24
C SER A 100 6.35 14.14 6.61
N VAL A 101 5.59 13.94 5.53
CA VAL A 101 5.51 12.66 4.83
C VAL A 101 5.70 12.91 3.34
N ASP A 102 6.49 12.09 2.69
CA ASP A 102 6.51 11.96 1.24
C ASP A 102 5.99 10.58 0.86
N ILE A 103 5.05 10.55 -0.08
CA ILE A 103 4.57 9.31 -0.70
C ILE A 103 5.54 8.95 -1.82
N PHE A 104 6.00 7.70 -1.87
CA PHE A 104 6.76 7.16 -2.98
C PHE A 104 5.94 6.09 -3.68
N ASP A 105 5.47 6.39 -4.89
CA ASP A 105 4.62 5.49 -5.65
C ASP A 105 4.77 5.73 -7.16
N LEU A 106 4.16 4.86 -7.97
CA LEU A 106 4.21 4.93 -9.42
C LEU A 106 3.76 6.29 -9.95
N PRO A 107 4.37 6.81 -11.02
CA PRO A 107 4.01 8.12 -11.60
C PRO A 107 2.52 8.25 -11.94
N GLN A 108 1.85 7.15 -12.31
CA GLN A 108 0.43 7.13 -12.68
C GLN A 108 -0.50 7.45 -11.49
N VAL A 109 -0.02 7.21 -10.26
CA VAL A 109 -0.80 7.44 -9.04
C VAL A 109 -0.77 8.91 -8.62
N LYS A 110 0.22 9.68 -9.09
CA LYS A 110 0.52 11.04 -8.64
C LYS A 110 -0.68 11.98 -8.69
N SER A 111 -1.37 12.06 -9.82
CA SER A 111 -2.48 13.00 -9.99
C SER A 111 -3.65 12.72 -9.02
N ALA A 112 -3.97 11.43 -8.80
CA ALA A 112 -4.99 11.02 -7.86
C ALA A 112 -4.58 11.34 -6.40
N ALA A 113 -3.31 11.11 -6.06
CA ALA A 113 -2.76 11.45 -4.75
C ALA A 113 -2.83 12.95 -4.50
N GLU A 114 -2.31 13.78 -5.41
CA GLU A 114 -2.32 15.25 -5.27
C GLU A 114 -3.74 15.81 -5.14
N ALA A 115 -4.69 15.32 -5.93
CA ALA A 115 -6.09 15.70 -5.83
C ALA A 115 -6.69 15.34 -4.46
N HIS A 116 -6.41 14.12 -3.96
CA HIS A 116 -6.89 13.67 -2.66
C HIS A 116 -6.25 14.45 -1.50
N LEU A 117 -4.96 14.73 -1.56
CA LEU A 117 -4.25 15.55 -0.57
C LEU A 117 -4.79 16.98 -0.52
N SER A 118 -5.02 17.58 -1.69
CA SER A 118 -5.59 18.93 -1.81
C SER A 118 -7.00 19.01 -1.24
N ALA A 119 -7.86 18.05 -1.60
CA ALA A 119 -9.23 17.98 -1.09
C ALA A 119 -9.30 17.84 0.44
N ASN A 120 -8.26 17.28 1.08
CA ASN A 120 -8.14 17.11 2.52
C ASN A 120 -7.31 18.21 3.22
N GLY A 121 -6.73 19.17 2.47
CA GLY A 121 -5.95 20.27 3.02
C GLY A 121 -4.55 19.91 3.51
N PHE A 122 -3.92 18.87 2.95
CA PHE A 122 -2.61 18.38 3.38
C PHE A 122 -1.47 18.53 2.35
N SER A 123 -1.70 19.20 1.22
CA SER A 123 -0.70 19.38 0.15
C SER A 123 0.62 20.03 0.62
N GLU A 124 0.58 20.85 1.65
CA GLU A 124 1.78 21.52 2.20
C GLU A 124 2.60 20.61 3.14
N ARG A 125 2.02 19.49 3.60
CA ARG A 125 2.64 18.61 4.59
C ARG A 125 2.96 17.21 4.08
N ILE A 126 2.37 16.86 2.95
CA ILE A 126 2.54 15.55 2.32
C ILE A 126 2.97 15.81 0.87
N GLY A 127 4.19 15.38 0.56
CA GLY A 127 4.75 15.42 -0.78
C GLY A 127 4.47 14.12 -1.54
N PHE A 128 4.74 14.15 -2.86
CA PHE A 128 4.69 12.95 -3.71
C PHE A 128 5.97 12.85 -4.55
N GLN A 129 6.66 11.75 -4.42
CA GLN A 129 7.84 11.40 -5.21
C GLN A 129 7.49 10.22 -6.14
N PRO A 130 7.42 10.44 -7.46
CA PRO A 130 7.14 9.38 -8.41
C PRO A 130 8.35 8.45 -8.55
N GLY A 131 8.11 7.14 -8.55
CA GLY A 131 9.15 6.12 -8.77
C GLY A 131 8.61 4.71 -8.57
N SER A 132 9.42 3.73 -8.98
CA SER A 132 9.12 2.31 -8.81
C SER A 132 10.07 1.67 -7.82
N PHE A 133 9.56 1.20 -6.70
CA PHE A 133 10.38 0.46 -5.73
C PHE A 133 10.92 -0.88 -6.28
N ARG A 134 10.40 -1.33 -7.44
CA ARG A 134 10.92 -2.53 -8.11
C ARG A 134 12.21 -2.25 -8.87
N ASP A 135 12.32 -1.06 -9.47
CA ASP A 135 13.34 -0.75 -10.46
C ASP A 135 14.35 0.29 -9.97
N GLU A 136 13.97 1.09 -8.96
CA GLU A 136 14.75 2.24 -8.51
C GLU A 136 15.15 2.12 -7.03
N PRO A 137 16.26 2.73 -6.62
CA PRO A 137 16.58 2.88 -5.20
C PRO A 137 15.54 3.80 -4.53
N LEU A 138 15.26 3.55 -3.25
CA LEU A 138 14.38 4.44 -2.50
C LEU A 138 15.09 5.76 -2.18
N PRO A 139 14.35 6.88 -2.13
CA PRO A 139 14.90 8.15 -1.68
C PRO A 139 15.43 8.06 -0.25
N SER A 140 16.56 8.70 0.02
CA SER A 140 17.20 8.76 1.34
C SER A 140 16.85 10.06 2.08
N GLY A 141 17.25 10.15 3.35
CA GLY A 141 17.04 11.35 4.17
C GLY A 141 15.73 11.33 4.96
N TYR A 142 15.15 10.15 5.16
CA TYR A 142 13.97 9.92 5.98
C TYR A 142 14.36 9.22 7.28
N ASP A 143 13.70 9.60 8.39
CA ASP A 143 13.88 9.00 9.71
C ASP A 143 13.12 7.68 9.84
N ALA A 144 12.08 7.51 9.03
CA ALA A 144 11.28 6.29 8.99
C ALA A 144 10.76 6.01 7.57
N ILE A 145 10.56 4.73 7.29
CA ILE A 145 9.87 4.24 6.09
C ILE A 145 8.67 3.42 6.52
N THR A 146 7.53 3.62 5.86
CA THR A 146 6.31 2.84 6.07
C THR A 146 6.00 1.98 4.85
N LEU A 147 5.62 0.73 5.10
CA LEU A 147 5.12 -0.25 4.13
C LEU A 147 3.77 -0.73 4.66
N ILE A 148 2.69 -0.17 4.13
CA ILE A 148 1.34 -0.42 4.63
C ILE A 148 0.50 -1.09 3.57
N ARG A 149 0.31 -2.40 3.69
CA ARG A 149 -0.39 -3.22 2.69
C ARG A 149 0.31 -3.19 1.32
N VAL A 150 1.61 -3.39 1.34
CA VAL A 150 2.47 -3.41 0.15
C VAL A 150 3.08 -4.78 -0.09
N LEU A 151 3.60 -5.41 0.97
CA LEU A 151 4.39 -6.62 0.83
C LEU A 151 3.56 -7.85 0.43
N TYR A 152 2.34 -7.92 0.94
CA TYR A 152 1.44 -9.05 0.77
C TYR A 152 1.13 -9.37 -0.71
N ASP A 153 1.07 -8.34 -1.54
CA ASP A 153 0.68 -8.46 -2.97
C ASP A 153 1.87 -8.79 -3.88
N HIS A 154 3.06 -9.08 -3.31
CA HIS A 154 4.26 -9.31 -4.10
C HIS A 154 4.95 -10.64 -3.79
N ALA A 155 5.60 -11.22 -4.81
CA ALA A 155 6.42 -12.40 -4.65
C ALA A 155 7.61 -12.15 -3.70
N ASP A 156 8.06 -13.19 -2.99
CA ASP A 156 9.13 -13.12 -1.99
C ASP A 156 10.41 -12.46 -2.52
N SER A 157 10.77 -12.70 -3.77
CA SER A 157 11.94 -12.06 -4.40
C SER A 157 11.81 -10.55 -4.50
N THR A 158 10.62 -10.03 -4.82
CA THR A 158 10.31 -8.60 -4.85
C THR A 158 10.33 -8.02 -3.44
N VAL A 159 9.73 -8.71 -2.48
CA VAL A 159 9.71 -8.31 -1.06
C VAL A 159 11.14 -8.21 -0.52
N MET A 160 11.98 -9.21 -0.75
CA MET A 160 13.38 -9.20 -0.29
C MET A 160 14.18 -8.07 -0.92
N ALA A 161 13.99 -7.82 -2.22
CA ALA A 161 14.65 -6.69 -2.89
C ALA A 161 14.19 -5.34 -2.34
N LEU A 162 12.90 -5.17 -2.07
CA LEU A 162 12.35 -3.97 -1.46
C LEU A 162 12.90 -3.75 -0.05
N LEU A 163 12.92 -4.79 0.79
CA LEU A 163 13.47 -4.70 2.15
C LEU A 163 14.94 -4.34 2.15
N GLN A 164 15.72 -4.84 1.18
CA GLN A 164 17.12 -4.42 1.01
C GLN A 164 17.23 -2.93 0.66
N ARG A 165 16.40 -2.42 -0.27
CA ARG A 165 16.36 -0.99 -0.61
C ARG A 165 15.95 -0.12 0.58
N VAL A 166 15.01 -0.59 1.40
CA VAL A 166 14.62 0.09 2.64
C VAL A 166 15.80 0.16 3.62
N TYR A 167 16.53 -0.95 3.78
CA TYR A 167 17.71 -0.97 4.63
C TYR A 167 18.79 0.01 4.15
N ASP A 168 19.03 0.08 2.84
CA ASP A 168 20.03 0.96 2.25
C ASP A 168 19.63 2.46 2.33
N ALA A 169 18.33 2.75 2.29
CA ALA A 169 17.82 4.12 2.35
C ALA A 169 17.71 4.69 3.76
N LEU A 170 17.50 3.83 4.77
CA LEU A 170 17.34 4.26 6.16
C LEU A 170 18.70 4.63 6.80
N PRO A 171 18.75 5.72 7.57
CA PRO A 171 19.92 6.05 8.36
C PRO A 171 20.07 5.08 9.53
N LYS A 172 21.24 5.08 10.16
CA LYS A 172 21.46 4.35 11.42
C LYS A 172 20.47 4.80 12.50
N GLY A 173 19.68 3.87 13.02
CA GLY A 173 18.60 4.15 13.96
C GLY A 173 17.29 4.57 13.33
N GLY A 174 17.21 4.61 12.01
CA GLY A 174 15.95 4.80 11.26
C GLY A 174 14.98 3.65 11.52
N LYS A 175 13.69 3.90 11.30
CA LYS A 175 12.62 2.96 11.62
C LYS A 175 11.95 2.45 10.34
N LEU A 176 11.75 1.14 10.25
CA LEU A 176 10.82 0.54 9.31
C LEU A 176 9.53 0.16 10.03
N ILE A 177 8.39 0.60 9.51
CA ILE A 177 7.05 0.23 9.97
C ILE A 177 6.39 -0.60 8.87
N VAL A 178 6.07 -1.85 9.18
CA VAL A 178 5.34 -2.76 8.30
C VAL A 178 3.98 -3.04 8.91
N SER A 179 2.93 -2.87 8.14
CA SER A 179 1.56 -3.22 8.54
C SER A 179 0.88 -3.98 7.40
N GLU A 180 0.79 -5.28 7.58
CA GLU A 180 0.32 -6.24 6.57
C GLU A 180 -0.62 -7.26 7.21
N PRO A 181 -1.46 -7.94 6.42
CA PRO A 181 -2.07 -9.18 6.85
C PRO A 181 -0.96 -10.22 7.06
N MET A 182 -0.63 -10.50 8.31
CA MET A 182 0.40 -11.48 8.66
C MET A 182 -0.27 -12.81 8.99
N SER A 183 0.15 -13.89 8.33
CA SER A 183 -0.15 -15.25 8.75
C SER A 183 0.93 -15.77 9.68
N GLY A 184 0.63 -16.76 10.48
CA GLY A 184 1.62 -17.43 11.32
C GLY A 184 1.62 -17.00 12.78
N GLY A 185 2.63 -17.50 13.51
CA GLY A 185 2.70 -17.45 14.97
C GLY A 185 2.03 -18.69 15.61
N ASP A 186 2.19 -18.81 16.92
CA ASP A 186 1.70 -19.97 17.71
C ASP A 186 0.16 -20.11 17.73
N ARG A 187 -0.55 -19.07 17.27
CA ARG A 187 -2.01 -19.05 17.19
C ARG A 187 -2.45 -18.27 15.94
N PRO A 188 -2.36 -18.91 14.75
CA PRO A 188 -2.81 -18.27 13.52
C PRO A 188 -4.28 -17.88 13.63
N HIS A 189 -4.61 -16.66 13.19
CA HIS A 189 -5.98 -16.22 13.14
C HIS A 189 -6.66 -16.89 11.95
N ARG A 190 -7.75 -17.62 12.18
CA ARG A 190 -8.45 -18.41 11.14
C ARG A 190 -8.78 -17.62 9.86
N ALA A 191 -9.00 -16.32 9.97
CA ALA A 191 -9.23 -15.45 8.81
C ALA A 191 -7.92 -15.01 8.13
N GLY A 192 -6.78 -14.95 8.82
CA GLY A 192 -5.49 -14.56 8.27
C GLY A 192 -4.78 -15.67 7.48
N ASP A 193 -5.21 -16.91 7.64
CA ASP A 193 -4.61 -18.07 6.95
C ASP A 193 -5.32 -18.41 5.62
N VAL A 194 -6.35 -17.64 5.25
CA VAL A 194 -7.15 -17.85 4.03
C VAL A 194 -6.85 -16.79 2.96
N TYR A 195 -6.11 -15.74 3.33
CA TYR A 195 -5.71 -14.67 2.41
C TYR A 195 -4.23 -14.71 2.14
#